data_277710ae8f1cfbff8e1756ee69db81cd
#
_entry.id   277710ae8f1cfbff8e1756ee69db81cd
#
_cell.length_a   1.000
_cell.length_b   1.000
_cell.length_c   1.000
_cell.angle_alpha   90.00
_cell.angle_beta   90.00
_cell.angle_gamma   90.00
#
_symmetry.space_group_name_H-M   'P 1'
#
loop_
_entity.id
_entity.type
_entity.pdbx_description
1 polymer ?
#
loop_
_entity_poly.entity_id
_entity_poly.type
_entity_poly.pdbx_seq_one_letter_code
_entity_poly.pdbx_strand_id
1 'polypeptide(L)'
;QYVSAYDMALIAQAAYDNETLVEISSATTHRIAPTTQNPDGFTIRGEHRLCVTEDSSSPYYYPEAIAGKTGYLIKAGNTLVTYAVKDNRRLVSVILKGQPRQYFVDGKALLEFGFRSFQNYTIADYESRYGTGDETISLDKGSFRASDLMIDPDSVVTLPNGASFEDADISLGALPEISPENAVALLTYSYNDRVVGTAYLLAKDGVTIDSDDSAADAPSSTDVSTPSEPSDGADTDTPRPARSNFSLAGVLVTILIVLFVLAVISLISWLIYSKKKEARALAERRERRRQRLQRSGDEEEFERLLSEYKNKTRKK
;
A
#
# COMPACT_ATOMS: atom_id res chain seq x y z
N GLN A 1 -7.43 13.40 8.27
CA GLN A 1 -6.54 12.44 7.61
C GLN A 1 -7.37 11.33 6.98
N TYR A 2 -6.93 10.85 5.84
CA TYR A 2 -7.50 9.71 5.14
C TYR A 2 -6.39 8.70 4.91
N VAL A 3 -6.73 7.42 4.94
CA VAL A 3 -5.81 6.31 4.76
C VAL A 3 -6.51 5.23 3.96
N SER A 4 -5.79 4.55 3.07
CA SER A 4 -6.28 3.33 2.42
C SER A 4 -6.07 2.11 3.31
N ALA A 5 -6.73 0.99 2.98
CA ALA A 5 -6.49 -0.27 3.69
C ALA A 5 -5.04 -0.77 3.47
N TYR A 6 -4.48 -0.49 2.31
CA TYR A 6 -3.08 -0.82 1.99
C TYR A 6 -2.10 -0.01 2.86
N ASP A 7 -2.25 1.32 2.92
CA ASP A 7 -1.38 2.16 3.76
C ASP A 7 -1.46 1.75 5.23
N MET A 8 -2.69 1.44 5.71
CA MET A 8 -2.87 0.97 7.08
C MET A 8 -2.23 -0.40 7.31
N ALA A 9 -2.19 -1.29 6.31
CA ALA A 9 -1.49 -2.57 6.41
C ALA A 9 0.03 -2.37 6.52
N LEU A 10 0.62 -1.44 5.76
CA LEU A 10 2.06 -1.10 5.87
C LEU A 10 2.39 -0.50 7.25
N ILE A 11 1.56 0.41 7.75
CA ILE A 11 1.71 0.98 9.11
C ILE A 11 1.61 -0.13 10.16
N ALA A 12 0.67 -1.05 10.02
CA ALA A 12 0.49 -2.15 10.94
C ALA A 12 1.66 -3.15 10.90
N GLN A 13 2.20 -3.43 9.73
CA GLN A 13 3.40 -4.25 9.56
C GLN A 13 4.56 -3.66 10.37
N ALA A 14 4.89 -2.38 10.16
CA ALA A 14 5.95 -1.71 10.90
C ALA A 14 5.66 -1.65 12.42
N ALA A 15 4.39 -1.46 12.83
CA ALA A 15 4.01 -1.44 14.24
C ALA A 15 4.19 -2.82 14.90
N TYR A 16 3.87 -3.91 14.21
CA TYR A 16 3.96 -5.26 14.77
C TYR A 16 5.35 -5.91 14.64
N ASP A 17 6.30 -5.23 14.01
CA ASP A 17 7.74 -5.53 14.15
C ASP A 17 8.31 -5.01 15.48
N ASN A 18 7.56 -4.16 16.20
CA ASN A 18 7.92 -3.69 17.53
C ASN A 18 7.26 -4.56 18.62
N GLU A 19 8.08 -5.31 19.35
CA GLU A 19 7.63 -6.23 20.41
C GLU A 19 6.79 -5.54 21.50
N THR A 20 7.16 -4.32 21.92
CA THR A 20 6.40 -3.56 22.90
C THR A 20 4.99 -3.22 22.42
N LEU A 21 4.84 -2.86 21.15
CA LEU A 21 3.51 -2.61 20.56
C LEU A 21 2.69 -3.89 20.46
N VAL A 22 3.32 -5.02 20.15
CA VAL A 22 2.65 -6.32 20.16
C VAL A 22 2.19 -6.66 21.59
N GLU A 23 3.03 -6.54 22.59
CA GLU A 23 2.71 -6.78 24.00
C GLU A 23 1.51 -5.93 24.47
N ILE A 24 1.54 -4.62 24.22
CA ILE A 24 0.46 -3.72 24.61
C ILE A 24 -0.85 -4.06 23.90
N SER A 25 -0.80 -4.34 22.59
CA SER A 25 -2.01 -4.57 21.79
C SER A 25 -2.57 -5.99 21.86
N SER A 26 -1.80 -6.93 22.42
CA SER A 26 -2.25 -8.30 22.72
C SER A 26 -2.88 -8.45 24.10
N ALA A 27 -2.66 -7.46 24.99
CA ALA A 27 -3.17 -7.53 26.35
C ALA A 27 -4.71 -7.60 26.39
N THR A 28 -5.25 -8.68 26.97
CA THR A 28 -6.70 -8.87 27.14
C THR A 28 -7.27 -8.00 28.24
N THR A 29 -6.47 -7.73 29.26
CA THR A 29 -6.82 -6.85 30.40
C THR A 29 -5.61 -6.09 30.88
N HIS A 30 -5.84 -4.88 31.40
CA HIS A 30 -4.80 -4.12 32.09
C HIS A 30 -5.36 -3.42 33.33
N ARG A 31 -4.68 -3.54 34.47
CA ARG A 31 -5.06 -2.90 35.73
C ARG A 31 -4.45 -1.50 35.82
N ILE A 32 -5.28 -0.48 35.81
CA ILE A 32 -4.89 0.89 36.08
C ILE A 32 -4.75 1.06 37.61
N ALA A 33 -3.59 1.49 38.05
CA ALA A 33 -3.33 1.76 39.49
C ALA A 33 -4.26 2.85 40.04
N PRO A 34 -4.45 2.91 41.37
CA PRO A 34 -5.18 4.00 42.02
C PRO A 34 -4.66 5.38 41.61
N THR A 35 -5.57 6.30 41.39
CA THR A 35 -5.31 7.72 41.10
C THR A 35 -6.16 8.59 42.03
N THR A 36 -5.89 9.88 42.09
CA THR A 36 -6.71 10.81 42.86
C THR A 36 -8.18 10.84 42.43
N GLN A 37 -8.44 10.59 41.16
CA GLN A 37 -9.81 10.55 40.61
C GLN A 37 -10.45 9.17 40.72
N ASN A 38 -9.67 8.10 40.78
CA ASN A 38 -10.11 6.71 40.92
C ASN A 38 -9.28 6.02 42.01
N PRO A 39 -9.61 6.23 43.30
CA PRO A 39 -8.81 5.74 44.45
C PRO A 39 -8.66 4.21 44.47
N ASP A 40 -9.62 3.47 43.95
CA ASP A 40 -9.59 1.99 43.87
C ASP A 40 -8.85 1.48 42.62
N GLY A 41 -8.49 2.37 41.69
CA GLY A 41 -8.05 1.99 40.36
C GLY A 41 -9.15 1.26 39.58
N PHE A 42 -8.85 0.82 38.35
CA PHE A 42 -9.83 0.06 37.54
C PHE A 42 -9.14 -0.84 36.54
N THR A 43 -9.86 -1.84 36.04
CA THR A 43 -9.35 -2.73 35.00
C THR A 43 -9.99 -2.37 33.67
N ILE A 44 -9.16 -2.10 32.66
CA ILE A 44 -9.60 -2.01 31.27
C ILE A 44 -9.53 -3.40 30.63
N ARG A 45 -10.40 -3.62 29.64
CA ARG A 45 -10.45 -4.88 28.87
C ARG A 45 -10.24 -4.58 27.39
N GLY A 46 -9.54 -5.48 26.73
CA GLY A 46 -9.38 -5.43 25.27
C GLY A 46 -10.73 -5.55 24.56
N GLU A 47 -10.91 -4.76 23.51
CA GLU A 47 -12.15 -4.75 22.70
C GLU A 47 -12.03 -5.56 21.42
N HIS A 48 -10.83 -6.02 21.07
CA HIS A 48 -10.57 -6.75 19.85
C HIS A 48 -11.00 -8.22 19.98
N ARG A 49 -12.24 -8.53 19.55
CA ARG A 49 -12.85 -9.83 19.81
C ARG A 49 -12.07 -11.02 19.29
N LEU A 50 -11.37 -10.91 18.16
CA LEU A 50 -10.56 -12.02 17.63
C LEU A 50 -9.36 -12.34 18.55
N CYS A 51 -8.87 -11.36 19.32
CA CYS A 51 -7.74 -11.56 20.24
C CYS A 51 -8.17 -11.96 21.65
N VAL A 52 -9.40 -11.60 22.09
CA VAL A 52 -9.83 -11.77 23.48
C VAL A 52 -10.89 -12.84 23.69
N THR A 53 -11.42 -13.45 22.62
CA THR A 53 -12.44 -14.50 22.73
C THR A 53 -11.79 -15.85 22.97
N GLU A 54 -12.10 -16.48 24.11
CA GLU A 54 -11.61 -17.80 24.51
C GLU A 54 -12.60 -18.93 24.19
N ASP A 55 -13.88 -18.60 24.01
CA ASP A 55 -14.92 -19.56 23.69
C ASP A 55 -14.80 -20.04 22.24
N SER A 56 -14.41 -21.29 22.06
CA SER A 56 -14.24 -21.94 20.76
C SER A 56 -15.52 -22.07 19.93
N SER A 57 -16.69 -21.97 20.55
CA SER A 57 -17.99 -21.96 19.86
C SER A 57 -18.35 -20.60 19.27
N SER A 58 -17.67 -19.55 19.68
CA SER A 58 -17.90 -18.18 19.22
C SER A 58 -17.40 -17.97 17.78
N PRO A 59 -18.14 -17.26 16.93
CA PRO A 59 -17.68 -16.88 15.60
C PRO A 59 -16.44 -15.98 15.62
N TYR A 60 -16.13 -15.39 16.79
CA TYR A 60 -14.98 -14.52 17.00
C TYR A 60 -13.75 -15.25 17.55
N TYR A 61 -13.85 -16.55 17.84
CA TYR A 61 -12.71 -17.34 18.27
C TYR A 61 -11.70 -17.49 17.13
N TYR A 62 -10.49 -17.01 17.35
CA TYR A 62 -9.40 -17.10 16.37
C TYR A 62 -8.04 -17.04 17.09
N PRO A 63 -7.52 -18.20 17.51
CA PRO A 63 -6.31 -18.27 18.35
C PRO A 63 -5.05 -17.78 17.63
N GLU A 64 -5.04 -17.74 16.29
CA GLU A 64 -3.95 -17.17 15.52
C GLU A 64 -3.88 -15.62 15.59
N ALA A 65 -4.97 -14.94 16.00
CA ALA A 65 -4.96 -13.51 16.21
C ALA A 65 -4.21 -13.15 17.49
N ILE A 66 -3.04 -12.55 17.33
CA ILE A 66 -2.14 -12.21 18.44
C ILE A 66 -2.43 -10.83 18.99
N ALA A 67 -2.55 -9.83 18.10
CA ALA A 67 -2.68 -8.44 18.47
C ALA A 67 -3.56 -7.68 17.47
N GLY A 68 -3.98 -6.48 17.85
CA GLY A 68 -4.77 -5.67 16.94
C GLY A 68 -5.40 -4.46 17.60
N LYS A 69 -6.10 -3.65 16.79
CA LYS A 69 -6.80 -2.46 17.25
C LYS A 69 -8.13 -2.29 16.55
N THR A 70 -9.15 -2.05 17.34
CA THR A 70 -10.47 -1.60 16.88
C THR A 70 -10.52 -0.08 16.79
N GLY A 71 -11.38 0.45 15.93
CA GLY A 71 -11.65 1.88 15.89
C GLY A 71 -13.07 2.15 15.43
N TYR A 72 -13.64 3.25 15.90
CA TYR A 72 -14.94 3.73 15.46
C TYR A 72 -15.00 5.25 15.45
N LEU A 73 -15.44 5.79 14.34
CA LEU A 73 -15.89 7.18 14.20
C LEU A 73 -17.13 7.21 13.32
N ILE A 74 -18.05 8.16 13.56
CA ILE A 74 -19.30 8.28 12.79
C ILE A 74 -19.05 8.31 11.28
N LYS A 75 -18.02 9.02 10.83
CA LYS A 75 -17.65 9.11 9.39
C LYS A 75 -16.87 7.90 8.89
N ALA A 76 -15.99 7.35 9.71
CA ALA A 76 -15.12 6.24 9.34
C ALA A 76 -15.82 4.88 9.45
N GLY A 77 -16.90 4.76 10.26
CA GLY A 77 -17.50 3.48 10.60
C GLY A 77 -16.59 2.64 11.50
N ASN A 78 -16.86 1.35 11.58
CA ASN A 78 -16.00 0.43 12.33
C ASN A 78 -14.75 0.12 11.52
N THR A 79 -13.60 0.12 12.18
CA THR A 79 -12.32 -0.24 11.60
C THR A 79 -11.65 -1.30 12.46
N LEU A 80 -10.89 -2.17 11.82
CA LEU A 80 -10.17 -3.26 12.47
C LEU A 80 -8.82 -3.45 11.80
N VAL A 81 -7.80 -3.55 12.60
CA VAL A 81 -6.49 -4.09 12.20
C VAL A 81 -6.24 -5.31 13.07
N THR A 82 -5.93 -6.44 12.46
CA THR A 82 -5.61 -7.68 13.16
C THR A 82 -4.27 -8.21 12.69
N TYR A 83 -3.39 -8.46 13.62
CA TYR A 83 -2.13 -9.18 13.42
C TYR A 83 -2.31 -10.63 13.86
N ALA A 84 -1.98 -11.56 12.98
CA ALA A 84 -2.12 -12.99 13.22
C ALA A 84 -0.83 -13.72 12.83
N VAL A 85 -0.53 -14.78 13.59
CA VAL A 85 0.63 -15.63 13.36
C VAL A 85 0.17 -17.09 13.29
N LYS A 86 0.58 -17.79 12.24
CA LYS A 86 0.32 -19.21 12.06
C LYS A 86 1.45 -19.85 11.26
N ASP A 87 1.97 -20.98 11.71
CA ASP A 87 3.02 -21.76 11.03
C ASP A 87 4.22 -20.86 10.63
N ASN A 88 4.72 -20.04 11.56
CA ASN A 88 5.78 -19.04 11.40
C ASN A 88 5.51 -17.97 10.31
N ARG A 89 4.28 -17.86 9.82
CA ARG A 89 3.86 -16.79 8.91
C ARG A 89 3.10 -15.71 9.65
N ARG A 90 3.39 -14.46 9.35
CA ARG A 90 2.76 -13.28 9.93
C ARG A 90 1.85 -12.62 8.90
N LEU A 91 0.61 -12.37 9.25
CA LEU A 91 -0.36 -11.67 8.40
C LEU A 91 -1.00 -10.51 9.14
N VAL A 92 -1.33 -9.48 8.38
CA VAL A 92 -2.14 -8.36 8.83
C VAL A 92 -3.42 -8.29 7.99
N SER A 93 -4.57 -8.22 8.64
CA SER A 93 -5.83 -7.87 7.97
C SER A 93 -6.31 -6.49 8.38
N VAL A 94 -6.84 -5.73 7.41
CA VAL A 94 -7.37 -4.39 7.63
C VAL A 94 -8.79 -4.30 7.10
N ILE A 95 -9.71 -3.93 7.97
CA ILE A 95 -11.10 -3.63 7.62
C ILE A 95 -11.35 -2.15 7.84
N LEU A 96 -11.75 -1.43 6.79
CA LEU A 96 -12.19 -0.05 6.88
C LEU A 96 -13.68 0.04 6.59
N LYS A 97 -14.40 0.83 7.40
CA LYS A 97 -15.84 1.06 7.25
C LYS A 97 -16.67 -0.24 7.29
N GLY A 98 -16.27 -1.16 8.17
CA GLY A 98 -16.95 -2.43 8.39
C GLY A 98 -18.32 -2.27 9.05
N GLN A 99 -19.17 -3.29 8.89
CA GLN A 99 -20.46 -3.35 9.60
C GLN A 99 -20.23 -3.76 11.06
N PRO A 100 -21.04 -3.25 11.99
CA PRO A 100 -20.96 -3.65 13.40
C PRO A 100 -20.95 -5.17 13.56
N ARG A 101 -20.07 -5.68 14.39
CA ARG A 101 -19.83 -7.11 14.64
C ARG A 101 -19.29 -7.90 13.43
N GLN A 102 -19.84 -7.66 12.23
CA GLN A 102 -19.43 -8.37 11.00
C GLN A 102 -17.96 -8.11 10.64
N TYR A 103 -17.42 -6.92 10.94
CA TYR A 103 -16.03 -6.60 10.63
C TYR A 103 -14.98 -7.50 11.31
N PHE A 104 -15.33 -8.15 12.43
CA PHE A 104 -14.48 -9.21 13.02
C PHE A 104 -14.50 -10.49 12.19
N VAL A 105 -15.71 -10.91 11.75
CA VAL A 105 -15.87 -12.09 10.90
C VAL A 105 -15.17 -11.90 9.56
N ASP A 106 -15.30 -10.70 8.97
CA ASP A 106 -14.63 -10.35 7.72
C ASP A 106 -13.09 -10.35 7.88
N GLY A 107 -12.58 -9.81 9.00
CA GLY A 107 -11.14 -9.82 9.33
C GLY A 107 -10.59 -11.23 9.48
N LYS A 108 -11.30 -12.10 10.21
CA LYS A 108 -10.97 -13.52 10.33
C LYS A 108 -10.96 -14.21 8.97
N ALA A 109 -12.00 -14.02 8.16
CA ALA A 109 -12.09 -14.64 6.83
C ALA A 109 -10.95 -14.22 5.89
N LEU A 110 -10.48 -12.94 5.96
CA LEU A 110 -9.32 -12.48 5.21
C LEU A 110 -8.03 -13.16 5.68
N LEU A 111 -7.83 -13.31 6.98
CA LEU A 111 -6.66 -14.01 7.53
C LEU A 111 -6.67 -15.50 7.14
N GLU A 112 -7.81 -16.17 7.28
CA GLU A 112 -7.98 -17.56 6.84
C GLU A 112 -7.69 -17.72 5.33
N PHE A 113 -8.17 -16.79 4.50
CA PHE A 113 -7.85 -16.76 3.08
C PHE A 113 -6.35 -16.62 2.85
N GLY A 114 -5.68 -15.67 3.51
CA GLY A 114 -4.24 -15.46 3.39
C GLY A 114 -3.42 -16.69 3.78
N PHE A 115 -3.72 -17.29 4.94
CA PHE A 115 -3.00 -18.49 5.39
C PHE A 115 -3.25 -19.72 4.50
N ARG A 116 -4.44 -19.86 3.93
CA ARG A 116 -4.80 -21.02 3.10
C ARG A 116 -4.33 -20.87 1.65
N SER A 117 -4.30 -19.67 1.09
CA SER A 117 -4.17 -19.47 -0.35
C SER A 117 -2.78 -19.03 -0.81
N PHE A 118 -1.90 -18.73 0.13
CA PHE A 118 -0.54 -18.28 -0.15
C PHE A 118 0.46 -19.09 0.65
N GLN A 119 1.69 -19.12 0.15
CA GLN A 119 2.85 -19.74 0.79
C GLN A 119 4.07 -18.84 0.70
N ASN A 120 4.98 -18.98 1.64
CA ASN A 120 6.26 -18.27 1.65
C ASN A 120 7.36 -19.17 1.14
N TYR A 121 8.27 -18.60 0.35
CA TYR A 121 9.55 -19.19 -0.04
C TYR A 121 10.66 -18.35 0.59
N THR A 122 11.55 -18.95 1.35
CA THR A 122 12.77 -18.30 1.85
C THR A 122 13.67 -18.05 0.66
N ILE A 123 13.97 -16.78 0.35
CA ILE A 123 14.68 -16.42 -0.86
C ILE A 123 16.05 -17.07 -0.91
N ALA A 124 16.78 -17.12 0.21
CA ALA A 124 18.11 -17.71 0.30
C ALA A 124 18.14 -19.23 -0.04
N ASP A 125 17.00 -19.94 0.09
CA ASP A 125 16.93 -21.38 -0.22
C ASP A 125 16.74 -21.66 -1.72
N TYR A 126 16.18 -20.69 -2.46
CA TYR A 126 15.81 -20.87 -3.87
C TYR A 126 16.65 -20.05 -4.83
N GLU A 127 17.22 -18.92 -4.39
CA GLU A 127 18.04 -18.05 -5.23
C GLU A 127 19.49 -18.52 -5.25
N SER A 128 19.92 -19.06 -6.39
CA SER A 128 21.24 -19.66 -6.53
C SER A 128 22.28 -18.76 -7.21
N ARG A 129 21.88 -17.59 -7.72
CA ARG A 129 22.80 -16.67 -8.44
C ARG A 129 23.79 -15.96 -7.53
N TYR A 130 23.51 -15.91 -6.24
CA TYR A 130 24.33 -15.25 -5.23
C TYR A 130 24.74 -16.23 -4.15
N GLY A 131 25.89 -15.98 -3.53
CA GLY A 131 26.39 -16.83 -2.45
C GLY A 131 27.36 -17.92 -2.89
N THR A 132 27.44 -18.26 -4.18
CA THR A 132 28.32 -19.28 -4.75
C THR A 132 28.83 -18.83 -6.11
N GLY A 133 30.02 -19.34 -6.51
CA GLY A 133 30.62 -19.06 -7.81
C GLY A 133 31.56 -17.87 -7.82
N ASP A 134 32.40 -17.81 -8.88
CA ASP A 134 33.44 -16.78 -9.06
C ASP A 134 33.03 -15.69 -10.07
N GLU A 135 31.75 -15.70 -10.48
CA GLU A 135 31.24 -14.69 -11.38
C GLU A 135 31.25 -13.30 -10.72
N THR A 136 31.71 -12.31 -11.47
CA THR A 136 31.74 -10.92 -10.97
C THR A 136 30.44 -10.21 -11.26
N ILE A 137 29.83 -9.67 -10.22
CA ILE A 137 28.59 -8.91 -10.25
C ILE A 137 28.94 -7.45 -10.01
N SER A 138 28.63 -6.59 -10.99
CA SER A 138 28.81 -5.13 -10.87
C SER A 138 27.55 -4.49 -10.34
N LEU A 139 27.66 -3.78 -9.22
CA LEU A 139 26.60 -3.07 -8.50
C LEU A 139 27.01 -1.62 -8.31
N ASP A 140 26.08 -0.77 -7.87
CA ASP A 140 26.35 0.65 -7.62
C ASP A 140 27.45 0.87 -6.56
N LYS A 141 27.58 -0.05 -5.59
CA LYS A 141 28.58 -0.02 -4.51
C LYS A 141 29.88 -0.78 -4.82
N GLY A 142 30.13 -1.11 -6.07
CA GLY A 142 31.34 -1.80 -6.49
C GLY A 142 31.13 -3.12 -7.23
N SER A 143 32.19 -3.84 -7.48
CA SER A 143 32.17 -5.16 -8.14
C SER A 143 32.51 -6.24 -7.15
N PHE A 144 31.65 -7.24 -7.04
CA PHE A 144 31.74 -8.32 -6.08
C PHE A 144 31.77 -9.67 -6.79
N ARG A 145 32.44 -10.68 -6.24
CA ARG A 145 32.22 -12.05 -6.69
C ARG A 145 30.91 -12.56 -6.12
N ALA A 146 30.20 -13.40 -6.84
CA ALA A 146 28.97 -14.01 -6.37
C ALA A 146 29.18 -14.75 -5.02
N SER A 147 30.33 -15.40 -4.84
CA SER A 147 30.73 -16.07 -3.60
C SER A 147 30.90 -15.14 -2.39
N ASP A 148 31.19 -13.86 -2.62
CA ASP A 148 31.40 -12.84 -1.57
C ASP A 148 30.08 -12.20 -1.09
N LEU A 149 28.99 -12.56 -1.73
CA LEU A 149 27.65 -12.06 -1.44
C LEU A 149 26.82 -13.12 -0.73
N MET A 150 25.80 -12.67 -0.03
CA MET A 150 24.75 -13.51 0.56
C MET A 150 23.41 -12.79 0.51
N ILE A 151 22.33 -13.55 0.47
CA ILE A 151 20.99 -13.03 0.60
C ILE A 151 20.64 -12.98 2.08
N ASP A 152 19.96 -11.92 2.49
CA ASP A 152 19.38 -11.83 3.83
C ASP A 152 18.50 -13.07 4.13
N PRO A 153 18.88 -13.89 5.13
CA PRO A 153 18.28 -15.20 5.37
C PRO A 153 16.79 -15.14 5.80
N ASP A 154 16.36 -14.01 6.35
CA ASP A 154 14.98 -13.84 6.82
C ASP A 154 14.02 -13.35 5.72
N SER A 155 14.55 -13.07 4.54
CA SER A 155 13.78 -12.58 3.41
C SER A 155 12.95 -13.66 2.74
N VAL A 156 11.67 -13.34 2.47
CA VAL A 156 10.71 -14.27 1.86
C VAL A 156 9.99 -13.66 0.67
N VAL A 157 9.63 -14.52 -0.27
CA VAL A 157 8.65 -14.23 -1.32
C VAL A 157 7.34 -14.92 -0.97
N THR A 158 6.23 -14.19 -1.01
CA THR A 158 4.89 -14.72 -0.76
C THR A 158 4.15 -14.91 -2.08
N LEU A 159 3.87 -16.14 -2.45
CA LEU A 159 3.20 -16.50 -3.70
C LEU A 159 1.88 -17.25 -3.45
N PRO A 160 0.92 -17.19 -4.42
CA PRO A 160 -0.23 -18.09 -4.39
C PRO A 160 0.19 -19.55 -4.41
N ASN A 161 -0.55 -20.45 -3.75
CA ASN A 161 -0.22 -21.88 -3.67
C ASN A 161 -0.06 -22.60 -5.02
N GLY A 162 -0.53 -22.01 -6.12
CA GLY A 162 -0.36 -22.55 -7.46
C GLY A 162 0.86 -22.05 -8.22
N ALA A 163 1.65 -21.15 -7.62
CA ALA A 163 2.86 -20.59 -8.21
C ALA A 163 4.10 -21.15 -7.52
N SER A 164 5.18 -21.30 -8.28
CA SER A 164 6.51 -21.67 -7.79
C SER A 164 7.41 -20.44 -7.64
N PHE A 165 8.54 -20.58 -6.98
CA PHE A 165 9.49 -19.47 -6.82
C PHE A 165 10.00 -18.94 -8.17
N GLU A 166 10.19 -19.82 -9.13
CA GLU A 166 10.68 -19.52 -10.49
C GLU A 166 9.67 -18.71 -11.33
N ASP A 167 8.40 -18.66 -10.91
CA ASP A 167 7.38 -17.86 -11.58
C ASP A 167 7.47 -16.36 -11.19
N ALA A 168 8.29 -16.01 -10.22
CA ALA A 168 8.53 -14.63 -9.83
C ALA A 168 9.66 -14.00 -10.64
N ASP A 169 9.39 -12.84 -11.23
CA ASP A 169 10.39 -12.02 -11.88
C ASP A 169 11.27 -11.34 -10.84
N ILE A 170 12.56 -11.30 -11.09
CA ILE A 170 13.53 -10.62 -10.22
C ILE A 170 14.10 -9.38 -10.89
N SER A 171 14.22 -8.33 -10.12
CA SER A 171 14.95 -7.11 -10.50
C SER A 171 15.92 -6.70 -9.40
N LEU A 172 17.06 -6.19 -9.83
CA LEU A 172 18.07 -5.61 -8.95
C LEU A 172 17.86 -4.11 -8.92
N GLY A 173 17.82 -3.51 -7.74
CA GLY A 173 17.56 -2.09 -7.54
C GLY A 173 18.55 -1.44 -6.58
N ALA A 174 18.53 -0.10 -6.59
CA ALA A 174 19.30 0.70 -5.65
C ALA A 174 18.80 0.48 -4.21
N LEU A 175 19.71 0.69 -3.26
CA LEU A 175 19.41 0.57 -1.84
C LEU A 175 18.50 1.73 -1.38
N PRO A 176 17.53 1.47 -0.52
CA PRO A 176 16.80 2.53 0.19
C PRO A 176 17.72 3.29 1.15
N GLU A 177 17.35 4.52 1.50
CA GLU A 177 18.09 5.40 2.40
C GLU A 177 18.40 4.72 3.76
N ILE A 178 17.48 3.89 4.24
CA ILE A 178 17.69 3.07 5.45
C ILE A 178 17.88 1.62 5.00
N SER A 179 19.10 1.13 5.06
CA SER A 179 19.48 -0.24 4.71
C SER A 179 20.59 -0.74 5.63
N PRO A 180 20.78 -2.07 5.77
CA PRO A 180 21.92 -2.62 6.50
C PRO A 180 23.25 -2.09 5.98
N GLU A 181 24.24 -1.89 6.85
CA GLU A 181 25.56 -1.33 6.49
C GLU A 181 26.28 -2.17 5.44
N ASN A 182 26.13 -3.50 5.52
CA ASN A 182 26.74 -4.44 4.57
C ASN A 182 25.84 -4.73 3.36
N ALA A 183 24.72 -4.03 3.18
CA ALA A 183 23.90 -4.18 2.01
C ALA A 183 24.51 -3.51 0.79
N VAL A 184 24.55 -4.24 -0.34
CA VAL A 184 25.12 -3.78 -1.62
C VAL A 184 24.07 -3.58 -2.71
N ALA A 185 22.91 -4.22 -2.60
CA ALA A 185 21.77 -4.03 -3.49
C ALA A 185 20.46 -4.49 -2.84
N LEU A 186 19.34 -4.12 -3.45
CA LEU A 186 18.01 -4.61 -3.13
C LEU A 186 17.52 -5.51 -4.27
N LEU A 187 17.20 -6.76 -3.96
CA LEU A 187 16.51 -7.66 -4.86
C LEU A 187 15.00 -7.45 -4.66
N THR A 188 14.28 -7.24 -5.76
CA THR A 188 12.83 -7.11 -5.75
C THR A 188 12.22 -8.22 -6.60
N TYR A 189 11.33 -9.00 -5.99
CA TYR A 189 10.60 -10.08 -6.64
C TYR A 189 9.18 -9.61 -6.96
N SER A 190 8.74 -9.86 -8.18
CA SER A 190 7.40 -9.51 -8.63
C SER A 190 6.69 -10.70 -9.28
N TYR A 191 5.36 -10.76 -9.11
CA TYR A 191 4.50 -11.75 -9.70
C TYR A 191 3.20 -11.09 -10.17
N ASN A 192 2.86 -11.23 -11.46
CA ASN A 192 1.72 -10.53 -12.06
C ASN A 192 1.75 -9.02 -11.80
N ASP A 193 2.88 -8.36 -12.09
CA ASP A 193 3.13 -6.92 -11.92
C ASP A 193 2.99 -6.40 -10.49
N ARG A 194 3.09 -7.29 -9.49
CA ARG A 194 3.04 -6.91 -8.07
C ARG A 194 4.31 -7.38 -7.37
N VAL A 195 4.85 -6.51 -6.53
CA VAL A 195 5.94 -6.89 -5.63
C VAL A 195 5.41 -7.90 -4.62
N VAL A 196 6.05 -9.07 -4.57
CA VAL A 196 5.69 -10.20 -3.71
C VAL A 196 6.76 -10.53 -2.67
N GLY A 197 7.91 -9.88 -2.75
CA GLY A 197 8.99 -9.97 -1.78
C GLY A 197 10.17 -9.10 -2.16
N THR A 198 11.01 -8.79 -1.17
CA THR A 198 12.30 -8.11 -1.34
C THR A 198 13.34 -8.76 -0.46
N ALA A 199 14.61 -8.71 -0.88
CA ALA A 199 15.73 -9.16 -0.08
C ALA A 199 16.92 -8.21 -0.25
N TYR A 200 17.63 -7.95 0.83
CA TYR A 200 18.94 -7.32 0.71
C TYR A 200 19.96 -8.33 0.20
N LEU A 201 20.76 -7.90 -0.75
CA LEU A 201 21.99 -8.58 -1.11
C LEU A 201 23.08 -7.99 -0.23
N LEU A 202 23.67 -8.82 0.61
CA LEU A 202 24.62 -8.43 1.64
C LEU A 202 26.04 -8.88 1.24
N ALA A 203 27.02 -8.04 1.52
CA ALA A 203 28.41 -8.45 1.46
C ALA A 203 28.74 -9.30 2.71
N LYS A 204 29.45 -10.42 2.49
CA LYS A 204 29.97 -11.26 3.59
C LYS A 204 31.04 -10.54 4.39
N ASP A 205 31.26 -10.99 5.61
CA ASP A 205 32.28 -10.41 6.49
C ASP A 205 33.68 -10.40 5.82
N GLY A 206 34.33 -9.25 5.91
CA GLY A 206 35.68 -9.06 5.33
C GLY A 206 35.70 -8.63 3.86
N VAL A 207 34.56 -8.46 3.23
CA VAL A 207 34.42 -7.89 1.87
C VAL A 207 34.40 -6.38 1.95
N THR A 208 35.26 -5.69 1.20
CA THR A 208 35.33 -4.23 1.16
C THR A 208 34.18 -3.70 0.28
N ILE A 209 33.39 -2.81 0.83
CA ILE A 209 32.35 -2.07 0.10
C ILE A 209 32.93 -0.68 -0.17
N ASP A 210 33.01 -0.28 -1.44
CA ASP A 210 33.42 1.08 -1.80
C ASP A 210 32.35 2.05 -1.31
N SER A 211 32.64 2.74 -0.20
CA SER A 211 31.82 3.86 0.25
C SER A 211 32.10 5.04 -0.66
N ASP A 212 31.21 5.26 -1.62
CA ASP A 212 31.26 6.46 -2.47
C ASP A 212 30.83 7.69 -1.64
N ASP A 213 31.77 8.21 -0.85
CA ASP A 213 31.70 9.50 -0.18
C ASP A 213 32.43 10.54 -1.04
N SER A 214 32.28 10.47 -2.36
CA SER A 214 32.68 11.55 -3.26
C SER A 214 31.48 12.19 -3.93
N ALA A 215 30.77 12.99 -3.13
CA ALA A 215 30.09 14.14 -3.66
C ALA A 215 31.18 15.16 -4.09
N ALA A 216 31.04 15.63 -5.32
CA ALA A 216 31.68 16.81 -5.90
C ALA A 216 33.02 16.60 -6.55
N ASP A 217 33.02 16.57 -7.85
CA ASP A 217 33.63 17.66 -8.62
C ASP A 217 33.09 17.67 -10.05
N ALA A 218 32.24 18.62 -10.32
CA ALA A 218 31.90 19.01 -11.68
C ALA A 218 33.07 19.82 -12.24
N PRO A 219 33.70 19.42 -13.35
CA PRO A 219 34.58 20.34 -14.04
C PRO A 219 33.75 21.38 -14.78
N SER A 220 33.82 22.58 -14.24
CA SER A 220 33.61 23.83 -14.97
C SER A 220 34.59 23.88 -16.12
N SER A 221 34.12 23.93 -17.34
CA SER A 221 34.84 24.53 -18.43
C SER A 221 33.90 25.32 -19.32
N THR A 222 34.00 26.64 -19.09
CA THR A 222 33.86 27.70 -20.04
C THR A 222 34.42 27.30 -21.42
N ASP A 223 33.66 27.54 -22.50
CA ASP A 223 34.13 28.55 -23.46
C ASP A 223 33.00 29.03 -24.38
N VAL A 224 32.93 30.32 -24.41
CA VAL A 224 32.21 31.24 -25.25
C VAL A 224 32.73 31.14 -26.68
N SER A 225 31.87 31.10 -27.67
CA SER A 225 32.11 31.72 -28.96
C SER A 225 30.79 31.99 -29.66
N THR A 226 30.42 33.23 -29.64
CA THR A 226 29.55 33.90 -30.62
C THR A 226 30.37 34.20 -31.86
N PRO A 227 29.81 34.17 -33.05
CA PRO A 227 29.99 35.26 -34.00
C PRO A 227 28.66 35.75 -34.61
N SER A 228 28.41 37.05 -34.37
CA SER A 228 28.29 38.13 -35.35
C SER A 228 27.45 37.90 -36.59
N GLU A 229 26.40 38.69 -36.66
CA GLU A 229 25.74 39.14 -37.87
C GLU A 229 26.70 39.80 -38.86
N PRO A 230 26.28 39.88 -40.13
CA PRO A 230 26.25 41.19 -40.76
C PRO A 230 24.95 41.57 -41.43
N SER A 231 24.73 42.82 -41.36
CA SER A 231 23.68 43.66 -41.88
C SER A 231 23.67 43.83 -43.42
N ASP A 232 22.53 44.35 -43.82
CA ASP A 232 22.26 45.27 -44.95
C ASP A 232 21.75 44.70 -46.27
N GLY A 233 20.64 45.32 -46.69
CA GLY A 233 20.18 45.36 -48.07
C GLY A 233 18.71 45.71 -48.18
N ALA A 234 18.37 47.00 -48.11
CA ALA A 234 17.08 47.51 -48.49
C ALA A 234 16.81 47.31 -49.97
N ASP A 235 15.57 47.04 -50.37
CA ASP A 235 14.87 47.89 -51.36
C ASP A 235 13.37 47.55 -51.46
N THR A 236 12.65 48.62 -51.59
CA THR A 236 11.29 48.95 -51.94
C THR A 236 10.66 48.10 -53.05
N ASP A 237 9.37 47.73 -52.98
CA ASP A 237 8.27 48.33 -53.76
C ASP A 237 6.90 47.64 -53.57
N THR A 238 5.94 48.49 -53.31
CA THR A 238 4.50 48.55 -53.59
C THR A 238 3.58 47.31 -53.77
N PRO A 239 2.28 47.47 -53.42
CA PRO A 239 1.36 46.40 -53.13
C PRO A 239 0.52 45.98 -54.33
N ARG A 240 0.22 44.71 -54.43
CA ARG A 240 -0.83 44.15 -55.29
C ARG A 240 -1.78 43.22 -54.57
N PRO A 241 -3.02 43.16 -54.96
CA PRO A 241 -4.17 42.80 -54.14
C PRO A 241 -4.28 41.32 -53.83
N ALA A 242 -4.86 41.05 -52.65
CA ALA A 242 -5.17 39.74 -52.10
C ALA A 242 -6.05 38.93 -53.03
N ARG A 243 -5.53 37.83 -53.54
CA ARG A 243 -6.34 36.69 -53.98
C ARG A 243 -6.49 35.75 -52.81
N SER A 244 -7.74 35.57 -52.35
CA SER A 244 -8.11 34.57 -51.35
C SER A 244 -7.88 33.15 -51.94
N ASN A 245 -6.72 32.59 -51.66
CA ASN A 245 -6.50 31.18 -51.84
C ASN A 245 -7.11 30.46 -50.65
N PHE A 246 -8.31 29.97 -50.82
CA PHE A 246 -8.84 28.93 -49.93
C PHE A 246 -7.91 27.72 -50.06
N SER A 247 -6.96 27.62 -49.14
CA SER A 247 -6.07 26.47 -49.06
C SER A 247 -6.88 25.29 -48.59
N LEU A 248 -6.99 24.23 -49.42
CA LEU A 248 -7.55 22.93 -49.05
C LEU A 248 -6.96 22.43 -47.70
N ALA A 249 -5.74 22.77 -47.42
CA ALA A 249 -5.08 22.49 -46.13
C ALA A 249 -5.77 23.18 -44.93
N GLY A 250 -6.22 24.43 -45.07
CA GLY A 250 -6.93 25.16 -44.01
C GLY A 250 -8.31 24.54 -43.69
N VAL A 251 -9.02 24.08 -44.75
CA VAL A 251 -10.30 23.37 -44.55
C VAL A 251 -10.11 22.03 -43.87
N LEU A 252 -9.07 21.28 -44.21
CA LEU A 252 -8.74 20.01 -43.56
C LEU A 252 -8.37 20.20 -42.07
N VAL A 253 -7.60 21.23 -41.74
CA VAL A 253 -7.24 21.54 -40.38
C VAL A 253 -8.47 21.92 -39.54
N THR A 254 -9.38 22.73 -40.06
CA THR A 254 -10.64 23.05 -39.37
C THR A 254 -11.52 21.85 -39.14
N ILE A 255 -11.65 20.94 -40.12
CA ILE A 255 -12.39 19.69 -39.93
C ILE A 255 -11.75 18.83 -38.84
N LEU A 256 -10.43 18.69 -38.81
CA LEU A 256 -9.72 17.94 -37.77
C LEU A 256 -9.94 18.52 -36.37
N ILE A 257 -9.91 19.86 -36.23
CA ILE A 257 -10.17 20.53 -34.94
C ILE A 257 -11.63 20.26 -34.49
N VAL A 258 -12.60 20.34 -35.41
CA VAL A 258 -14.01 20.08 -35.08
C VAL A 258 -14.19 18.61 -34.64
N LEU A 259 -13.59 17.66 -35.34
CA LEU A 259 -13.64 16.25 -34.99
C LEU A 259 -12.98 15.97 -33.60
N PHE A 260 -11.86 16.64 -33.33
CA PHE A 260 -11.20 16.54 -32.04
C PHE A 260 -12.08 17.09 -30.90
N VAL A 261 -12.71 18.25 -31.08
CA VAL A 261 -13.63 18.83 -30.11
C VAL A 261 -14.82 17.92 -29.85
N LEU A 262 -15.42 17.33 -30.91
CA LEU A 262 -16.51 16.39 -30.77
C LEU A 262 -16.09 15.12 -30.03
N ALA A 263 -14.88 14.60 -30.28
CA ALA A 263 -14.33 13.46 -29.56
C ALA A 263 -14.14 13.76 -28.07
N VAL A 264 -13.63 14.95 -27.71
CA VAL A 264 -13.47 15.40 -26.32
C VAL A 264 -14.83 15.51 -25.62
N ILE A 265 -15.83 16.12 -26.28
CA ILE A 265 -17.18 16.24 -25.73
C ILE A 265 -17.81 14.85 -25.51
N SER A 266 -17.63 13.93 -26.46
CA SER A 266 -18.10 12.55 -26.34
C SER A 266 -17.44 11.83 -25.16
N LEU A 267 -16.13 11.98 -24.98
CA LEU A 267 -15.38 11.42 -23.85
C LEU A 267 -15.86 11.96 -22.52
N ILE A 268 -16.04 13.27 -22.40
CA ILE A 268 -16.56 13.92 -21.17
C ILE A 268 -17.99 13.42 -20.87
N SER A 269 -18.84 13.34 -21.88
CA SER A 269 -20.21 12.83 -21.74
C SER A 269 -20.22 11.38 -21.27
N TRP A 270 -19.35 10.54 -21.83
CA TRP A 270 -19.18 9.15 -21.40
C TRP A 270 -18.68 9.03 -19.96
N LEU A 271 -17.71 9.86 -19.54
CA LEU A 271 -17.22 9.91 -18.16
C LEU A 271 -18.31 10.34 -17.16
N ILE A 272 -19.13 11.34 -17.53
CA ILE A 272 -20.26 11.77 -16.71
C ILE A 272 -21.32 10.67 -16.61
N TYR A 273 -21.60 9.99 -17.72
CA TYR A 273 -22.55 8.89 -17.75
C TYR A 273 -22.08 7.69 -16.92
N SER A 274 -20.81 7.32 -17.02
CA SER A 274 -20.23 6.22 -16.23
C SER A 274 -20.29 6.51 -14.73
N LYS A 275 -19.93 7.73 -14.30
CA LYS A 275 -20.05 8.16 -12.88
C LYS A 275 -21.49 8.16 -12.40
N LYS A 276 -22.46 8.60 -13.22
CA LYS A 276 -23.89 8.54 -12.88
C LYS A 276 -24.40 7.10 -12.78
N LYS A 277 -23.91 6.19 -13.63
CA LYS A 277 -24.26 4.77 -13.57
C LYS A 277 -23.74 4.11 -12.29
N GLU A 278 -22.50 4.38 -11.90
CA GLU A 278 -21.93 3.90 -10.63
C GLU A 278 -22.69 4.46 -9.41
N ALA A 279 -23.02 5.75 -9.43
CA ALA A 279 -23.79 6.38 -8.35
C ALA A 279 -25.19 5.77 -8.21
N ARG A 280 -25.87 5.44 -9.32
CA ARG A 280 -27.17 4.76 -9.32
C ARG A 280 -27.05 3.33 -8.79
N ALA A 281 -26.05 2.58 -9.22
CA ALA A 281 -25.78 1.22 -8.73
C ALA A 281 -25.48 1.21 -7.22
N LEU A 282 -24.73 2.20 -6.74
CA LEU A 282 -24.48 2.40 -5.29
C LEU A 282 -25.77 2.77 -4.52
N ALA A 283 -26.63 3.63 -5.08
CA ALA A 283 -27.90 3.98 -4.49
C ALA A 283 -28.86 2.78 -4.38
N GLU A 284 -29.01 1.99 -5.45
CA GLU A 284 -29.80 0.75 -5.44
C GLU A 284 -29.25 -0.29 -4.44
N ARG A 285 -27.91 -0.44 -4.34
CA ARG A 285 -27.30 -1.32 -3.33
C ARG A 285 -27.61 -0.85 -1.92
N ARG A 286 -27.59 0.48 -1.68
CA ARG A 286 -27.96 1.07 -0.38
C ARG A 286 -29.44 0.85 -0.03
N GLU A 287 -30.31 0.96 -1.01
CA GLU A 287 -31.76 0.78 -0.83
C GLU A 287 -32.13 -0.69 -0.58
N ARG A 288 -31.57 -1.63 -1.36
CA ARG A 288 -31.70 -3.08 -1.09
C ARG A 288 -31.16 -3.47 0.29
N ARG A 289 -30.11 -2.78 0.75
CA ARG A 289 -29.52 -3.00 2.06
C ARG A 289 -30.41 -2.45 3.19
N ARG A 290 -31.01 -1.26 3.01
CA ARG A 290 -32.01 -0.71 3.95
C ARG A 290 -33.22 -1.63 4.07
N GLN A 291 -33.74 -2.15 2.97
CA GLN A 291 -34.83 -3.10 2.98
C GLN A 291 -34.49 -4.44 3.67
N ARG A 292 -33.24 -4.90 3.59
CA ARG A 292 -32.79 -6.08 4.32
C ARG A 292 -32.65 -5.82 5.82
N LEU A 293 -32.14 -4.65 6.23
CA LEU A 293 -32.01 -4.25 7.63
C LEU A 293 -33.38 -4.04 8.28
N GLN A 294 -34.35 -3.45 7.58
CA GLN A 294 -35.74 -3.32 8.06
C GLN A 294 -36.45 -4.69 8.22
N ARG A 295 -36.05 -5.70 7.42
CA ARG A 295 -36.58 -7.08 7.56
C ARG A 295 -35.92 -7.87 8.69
N SER A 296 -34.71 -7.53 9.11
CA SER A 296 -33.97 -8.25 10.16
C SER A 296 -34.24 -7.76 11.59
N GLY A 297 -34.97 -6.65 11.77
CA GLY A 297 -35.21 -6.08 13.09
C GLY A 297 -33.99 -5.48 13.81
N ASP A 298 -32.81 -5.58 13.22
CA ASP A 298 -31.55 -5.13 13.83
C ASP A 298 -31.44 -3.59 13.95
N GLU A 299 -32.24 -2.85 13.16
CA GLU A 299 -32.25 -1.38 13.20
C GLU A 299 -32.97 -0.86 14.45
N GLU A 300 -34.04 -1.52 14.88
CA GLU A 300 -34.78 -1.16 16.12
C GLU A 300 -33.92 -1.47 17.36
N GLU A 301 -33.21 -2.58 17.37
CA GLU A 301 -32.31 -2.93 18.47
C GLU A 301 -31.11 -1.98 18.55
N PHE A 302 -30.57 -1.56 17.42
CA PHE A 302 -29.47 -0.58 17.36
C PHE A 302 -29.91 0.81 17.79
N GLU A 303 -31.06 1.30 17.34
CA GLU A 303 -31.64 2.59 17.79
C GLU A 303 -31.98 2.58 19.28
N ARG A 304 -32.47 1.46 19.80
CA ARG A 304 -32.68 1.26 21.22
C ARG A 304 -31.41 1.33 22.03
N LEU A 305 -30.34 0.65 21.60
CA LEU A 305 -29.01 0.70 22.24
C LEU A 305 -28.37 2.09 22.16
N LEU A 306 -28.53 2.80 21.04
CA LEU A 306 -28.08 4.18 20.88
C LEU A 306 -28.84 5.14 21.79
N SER A 307 -30.17 4.96 21.97
CA SER A 307 -30.99 5.77 22.86
C SER A 307 -30.62 5.52 24.33
N GLU A 308 -30.37 4.28 24.73
CA GLU A 308 -29.90 3.94 26.07
C GLU A 308 -28.51 4.54 26.37
N TYR A 309 -27.60 4.52 25.40
CA TYR A 309 -26.27 5.13 25.55
C TYR A 309 -26.35 6.65 25.66
N LYS A 310 -27.15 7.31 24.83
CA LYS A 310 -27.41 8.77 24.92
C LYS A 310 -28.05 9.18 26.25
N ASN A 311 -28.95 8.38 26.77
CA ASN A 311 -29.58 8.63 28.06
C ASN A 311 -28.64 8.42 29.26
N LYS A 312 -27.70 7.47 29.16
CA LYS A 312 -26.65 7.26 30.17
C LYS A 312 -25.61 8.39 30.21
N THR A 313 -25.26 8.95 29.05
CA THR A 313 -24.30 10.07 28.94
C THR A 313 -24.91 11.43 29.32
N ARG A 314 -26.24 11.57 29.29
CA ARG A 314 -26.96 12.81 29.70
C ARG A 314 -27.23 12.89 31.19
N LYS A 315 -27.05 11.78 31.93
CA LYS A 315 -27.24 11.71 33.40
C LYS A 315 -25.97 11.77 34.22
N LYS A 316 -24.81 11.99 33.55
CA LYS A 316 -23.53 12.35 34.15
C LYS A 316 -23.20 13.79 33.77
#